data_2935d4392feb01400df7a5cf4580a566
#
_entry.id   2935d4392feb01400df7a5cf4580a566
#
_cell.length_a   1.000
_cell.length_b   1.000
_cell.length_c   1.000
_cell.angle_alpha   90.00
_cell.angle_beta   90.00
_cell.angle_gamma   90.00
#
_symmetry.space_group_name_H-M   'P 1'
#
loop_
_entity.id
_entity.type
_entity.pdbx_description
1 polymer ?
#
loop_
_entity_poly.entity_id
_entity_poly.type
_entity_poly.pdbx_seq_one_letter_code
_entity_poly.pdbx_strand_id
1 'polypeptide(L)'
;MSKLLRFLVDHKLQEDGKPLTAYAVAVDALGRDDSFDTQIDSYPRVQIGRLRRMLDHFYLREKSANRLHIPYHHYEIILGSNEASDNGPDSAGPEDRPVAKPPIGRREPDQPSATPDTEQETATGSFSERVATSRLYIVAILAALLLLAGGALFYFQKSEEEPEVAIAYPAIIVKATEGIVNSSSRATLEIVHSHLVGALEKFDQVRVFDENADPEHASQYLLESSSLNDSAQRVQLRLVDSVTREVIWSSRIETASSEERETGLDQAVINIAGPYGKIAQHELSKYRVDFSPGYPCVLQFHQYMRYRDETLLTRVLKCMNASAKKFPNDSYLMSVVATAKNVSEKFDLPDAIEGSREEFATRAAKIDNNSASATFAVAQSAFYEGDCRRGQLWGERAVGLNPLNSRIMGYLGMYMLACDMPEGEAYAIKALQMDSNAELAIAATVAMQKLRRGDAKAAQELSTKYLDSIPGAALGLEISYILSSAMLGEKENARQVWRQLAERSGFSETAEPGAVLGKWIADPDLLRKLEADFKIAALY
;
A
#
# COMPACT_ATOMS: atom_id res chain seq x y z
N MET A 1 23.32 -4.09 -15.63
CA MET A 1 23.08 -2.66 -15.37
C MET A 1 24.23 -1.77 -15.80
N SER A 2 25.49 -2.03 -15.46
CA SER A 2 26.63 -1.21 -15.93
C SER A 2 26.72 -1.09 -17.47
N LYS A 3 26.46 -2.16 -18.22
CA LYS A 3 26.46 -2.12 -19.69
C LYS A 3 25.35 -1.21 -20.22
N LEU A 4 24.14 -1.29 -19.63
CA LEU A 4 23.03 -0.43 -20.01
C LEU A 4 23.32 1.05 -19.72
N LEU A 5 23.82 1.37 -18.51
CA LEU A 5 24.20 2.75 -18.18
C LEU A 5 25.28 3.29 -19.14
N ARG A 6 26.33 2.50 -19.40
CA ARG A 6 27.39 2.89 -20.35
C ARG A 6 26.82 3.15 -21.73
N PHE A 7 25.99 2.24 -22.24
CA PHE A 7 25.34 2.40 -23.54
C PHE A 7 24.55 3.71 -23.64
N LEU A 8 23.75 4.05 -22.61
CA LEU A 8 22.97 5.29 -22.59
C LEU A 8 23.87 6.55 -22.54
N VAL A 9 24.96 6.49 -21.78
CA VAL A 9 25.94 7.58 -21.70
C VAL A 9 26.68 7.72 -23.01
N ASP A 10 27.18 6.63 -23.59
CA ASP A 10 27.91 6.64 -24.86
C ASP A 10 27.01 7.16 -26.01
N HIS A 11 25.76 6.73 -26.05
CA HIS A 11 24.77 7.23 -27.01
C HIS A 11 24.55 8.75 -26.86
N LYS A 12 24.45 9.24 -25.61
CA LYS A 12 24.30 10.67 -25.36
C LYS A 12 25.51 11.49 -25.73
N LEU A 13 26.72 10.95 -25.60
CA LEU A 13 27.95 11.62 -25.94
C LEU A 13 28.23 11.65 -27.46
N GLN A 14 27.67 10.71 -28.23
CA GLN A 14 27.84 10.65 -29.69
C GLN A 14 26.96 11.63 -30.46
N GLU A 15 25.99 12.28 -29.79
CA GLU A 15 25.11 13.34 -30.30
C GLU A 15 24.51 13.12 -31.72
N ASP A 16 24.17 11.88 -32.08
CA ASP A 16 23.57 11.58 -33.39
C ASP A 16 22.12 12.11 -33.57
N GLY A 17 21.59 12.82 -32.58
CA GLY A 17 20.27 13.50 -32.63
C GLY A 17 19.08 12.55 -32.84
N LYS A 18 19.28 11.23 -32.85
CA LYS A 18 18.22 10.25 -33.01
C LYS A 18 17.67 9.83 -31.63
N PRO A 19 16.38 9.93 -31.42
CA PRO A 19 15.78 9.47 -30.14
C PRO A 19 16.00 7.97 -29.98
N LEU A 20 16.46 7.57 -28.77
CA LEU A 20 16.72 6.19 -28.44
C LEU A 20 15.39 5.43 -28.30
N THR A 21 15.25 4.34 -29.04
CA THR A 21 14.02 3.52 -29.04
C THR A 21 14.11 2.33 -28.07
N ALA A 22 12.96 1.79 -27.64
CA ALA A 22 12.91 0.57 -26.84
C ALA A 22 13.60 -0.62 -27.53
N TYR A 23 13.52 -0.68 -28.87
CA TYR A 23 14.17 -1.73 -29.67
C TYR A 23 15.69 -1.63 -29.60
N ALA A 24 16.26 -0.45 -29.80
CA ALA A 24 17.71 -0.21 -29.71
C ALA A 24 18.23 -0.55 -28.30
N VAL A 25 17.50 -0.18 -27.26
CA VAL A 25 17.85 -0.58 -25.88
C VAL A 25 17.82 -2.12 -25.70
N ALA A 26 16.84 -2.81 -26.29
CA ALA A 26 16.74 -4.27 -26.19
C ALA A 26 17.89 -4.99 -26.88
N VAL A 27 18.15 -4.64 -28.12
CA VAL A 27 19.11 -5.34 -28.98
C VAL A 27 20.55 -4.91 -28.66
N ASP A 28 20.83 -3.59 -28.71
CA ASP A 28 22.20 -3.07 -28.62
C ASP A 28 22.73 -3.04 -27.18
N ALA A 29 21.87 -2.67 -26.21
CA ALA A 29 22.32 -2.55 -24.82
C ALA A 29 22.14 -3.84 -24.02
N LEU A 30 21.03 -4.57 -24.25
CA LEU A 30 20.64 -5.72 -23.43
C LEU A 30 20.87 -7.07 -24.12
N GLY A 31 21.35 -7.06 -25.39
CA GLY A 31 21.74 -8.25 -26.13
C GLY A 31 20.58 -9.19 -26.48
N ARG A 32 19.40 -8.62 -26.75
CA ARG A 32 18.27 -9.38 -27.25
C ARG A 32 18.45 -9.67 -28.74
N ASP A 33 17.80 -10.73 -29.21
CA ASP A 33 17.77 -11.09 -30.62
C ASP A 33 17.06 -10.05 -31.48
N ASP A 34 17.45 -9.92 -32.75
CA ASP A 34 16.89 -8.96 -33.72
C ASP A 34 15.39 -9.18 -33.98
N SER A 35 14.84 -10.35 -33.62
CA SER A 35 13.42 -10.65 -33.67
C SER A 35 12.60 -10.08 -32.49
N PHE A 36 13.24 -9.31 -31.61
CA PHE A 36 12.62 -8.75 -30.41
C PHE A 36 11.44 -7.82 -30.72
N ASP A 37 10.26 -8.14 -30.20
CA ASP A 37 9.04 -7.33 -30.39
C ASP A 37 8.77 -6.45 -29.16
N THR A 38 8.93 -5.14 -29.32
CA THR A 38 8.70 -4.13 -28.30
C THR A 38 7.24 -3.95 -27.89
N GLN A 39 6.29 -4.46 -28.67
CA GLN A 39 4.85 -4.41 -28.36
C GLN A 39 4.44 -5.55 -27.41
N ILE A 40 5.10 -6.69 -27.52
CA ILE A 40 4.79 -7.88 -26.73
C ILE A 40 5.64 -7.92 -25.46
N ASP A 41 6.93 -7.57 -25.56
CA ASP A 41 7.88 -7.67 -24.43
C ASP A 41 8.28 -6.30 -23.88
N SER A 42 7.91 -6.07 -22.65
CA SER A 42 8.22 -4.83 -21.90
C SER A 42 9.63 -4.82 -21.28
N TYR A 43 10.47 -5.81 -21.57
CA TYR A 43 11.79 -6.00 -20.93
C TYR A 43 12.68 -4.74 -20.94
N PRO A 44 12.85 -3.97 -22.04
CA PRO A 44 13.65 -2.74 -22.02
C PRO A 44 13.09 -1.68 -21.06
N ARG A 45 11.76 -1.53 -21.00
CA ARG A 45 11.09 -0.58 -20.10
C ARG A 45 11.34 -0.94 -18.63
N VAL A 46 11.29 -2.23 -18.31
CA VAL A 46 11.57 -2.74 -16.97
C VAL A 46 13.03 -2.48 -16.57
N GLN A 47 13.99 -2.73 -17.49
CA GLN A 47 15.42 -2.53 -17.20
C GLN A 47 15.78 -1.04 -17.06
N ILE A 48 15.20 -0.17 -17.88
CA ILE A 48 15.34 1.29 -17.73
C ILE A 48 14.72 1.77 -16.40
N GLY A 49 13.55 1.29 -16.04
CA GLY A 49 12.93 1.59 -14.74
C GLY A 49 13.79 1.15 -13.55
N ARG A 50 14.49 0.01 -13.69
CA ARG A 50 15.45 -0.47 -12.70
C ARG A 50 16.70 0.40 -12.61
N LEU A 51 17.23 0.84 -13.75
CA LEU A 51 18.39 1.74 -13.81
C LEU A 51 18.07 3.11 -13.19
N ARG A 52 16.88 3.68 -13.44
CA ARG A 52 16.42 4.92 -12.80
C ARG A 52 16.47 4.82 -11.28
N ARG A 53 15.89 3.76 -10.73
CA ARG A 53 15.88 3.53 -9.27
C ARG A 53 17.29 3.40 -8.69
N MET A 54 18.19 2.74 -9.41
CA MET A 54 19.59 2.63 -8.98
C MET A 54 20.30 3.99 -8.98
N LEU A 55 20.08 4.84 -9.99
CA LEU A 55 20.62 6.19 -10.05
C LEU A 55 20.05 7.07 -8.94
N ASP A 56 18.73 7.01 -8.71
CA ASP A 56 18.08 7.74 -7.63
C ASP A 56 18.65 7.34 -6.27
N HIS A 57 18.81 6.04 -6.02
CA HIS A 57 19.38 5.53 -4.79
C HIS A 57 20.86 5.89 -4.61
N PHE A 58 21.64 5.90 -5.68
CA PHE A 58 23.03 6.33 -5.67
C PHE A 58 23.15 7.79 -5.24
N TYR A 59 22.39 8.69 -5.86
CA TYR A 59 22.43 10.13 -5.58
C TYR A 59 21.75 10.53 -4.26
N LEU A 60 20.98 9.66 -3.62
CA LEU A 60 20.54 9.86 -2.23
C LEU A 60 21.70 9.69 -1.23
N ARG A 61 22.70 8.89 -1.57
CA ARG A 61 23.88 8.64 -0.72
C ARG A 61 25.05 9.56 -1.06
N GLU A 62 25.24 9.86 -2.33
CA GLU A 62 26.33 10.68 -2.84
C GLU A 62 25.87 12.11 -3.03
N LYS A 63 26.46 13.04 -2.25
CA LYS A 63 26.22 14.49 -2.40
C LYS A 63 27.01 15.03 -3.60
N SER A 64 26.58 14.70 -4.80
CA SER A 64 27.16 15.23 -6.05
C SER A 64 26.41 16.47 -6.49
N ALA A 65 27.14 17.49 -6.99
CA ALA A 65 26.53 18.69 -7.55
C ALA A 65 25.78 18.41 -8.88
N ASN A 66 26.18 17.36 -9.59
CA ASN A 66 25.59 16.93 -10.85
C ASN A 66 24.95 15.55 -10.69
N ARG A 67 23.78 15.36 -11.29
CA ARG A 67 23.00 14.12 -11.24
C ARG A 67 22.65 13.64 -12.64
N LEU A 68 22.96 12.38 -12.94
CA LEU A 68 22.43 11.68 -14.11
C LEU A 68 21.01 11.18 -13.80
N HIS A 69 20.06 11.53 -14.63
CA HIS A 69 18.70 10.99 -14.54
C HIS A 69 18.16 10.61 -15.92
N ILE A 70 17.19 9.69 -15.93
CA ILE A 70 16.51 9.25 -17.15
C ILE A 70 15.04 9.68 -17.00
N PRO A 71 14.53 10.65 -17.80
CA PRO A 71 13.16 11.12 -17.71
C PRO A 71 12.14 10.00 -17.97
N TYR A 72 10.92 10.16 -17.42
CA TYR A 72 9.83 9.22 -17.68
C TYR A 72 9.45 9.23 -19.16
N HIS A 73 9.08 8.06 -19.68
CA HIS A 73 8.74 7.83 -21.08
C HIS A 73 9.89 8.04 -22.09
N HIS A 74 11.11 8.34 -21.60
CA HIS A 74 12.30 8.47 -22.44
C HIS A 74 13.35 7.41 -22.07
N TYR A 75 14.20 7.06 -23.03
CA TYR A 75 15.34 6.17 -22.86
C TYR A 75 16.68 6.92 -22.79
N GLU A 76 16.64 8.24 -22.91
CA GLU A 76 17.83 9.10 -22.90
C GLU A 76 18.24 9.46 -21.48
N ILE A 77 19.56 9.61 -21.28
CA ILE A 77 20.12 10.08 -20.02
C ILE A 77 20.38 11.59 -20.08
N ILE A 78 20.07 12.29 -18.99
CA ILE A 78 20.25 13.74 -18.86
C ILE A 78 21.11 14.03 -17.64
N LEU A 79 22.02 15.00 -17.76
CA LEU A 79 22.80 15.55 -16.67
C LEU A 79 22.09 16.79 -16.13
N GLY A 80 21.64 16.75 -14.87
CA GLY A 80 21.00 17.87 -14.17
C GLY A 80 21.79 18.30 -12.94
N SER A 81 21.60 19.55 -12.47
CA SER A 81 22.12 19.98 -11.18
C SER A 81 21.24 19.47 -10.03
N ASN A 82 21.85 19.17 -8.89
CA ASN A 82 21.13 18.65 -7.71
C ASN A 82 20.24 19.72 -7.04
N GLU A 83 20.34 20.99 -7.44
CA GLU A 83 19.54 22.11 -6.92
C GLU A 83 18.15 22.22 -7.57
N ALA A 84 17.86 21.46 -8.65
CA ALA A 84 16.62 21.56 -9.43
C ALA A 84 15.46 20.66 -8.93
N SER A 85 15.58 20.02 -7.75
CA SER A 85 14.56 19.07 -7.25
C SER A 85 13.48 19.67 -6.36
N ASP A 86 13.43 21.01 -6.19
CA ASP A 86 12.47 21.65 -5.26
C ASP A 86 11.41 22.53 -5.93
N ASN A 87 11.28 22.49 -7.26
CA ASN A 87 10.26 23.27 -7.96
C ASN A 87 9.35 22.38 -8.81
N GLY A 88 8.12 22.19 -8.33
CA GLY A 88 6.98 21.68 -9.12
C GLY A 88 6.55 22.71 -10.17
N PRO A 89 5.82 22.33 -11.24
CA PRO A 89 5.54 23.21 -12.37
C PRO A 89 4.58 24.33 -12.00
N ASP A 90 5.06 25.53 -12.22
CA ASP A 90 4.37 26.80 -12.07
C ASP A 90 3.29 26.99 -13.13
N SER A 91 2.17 27.53 -12.68
CA SER A 91 1.17 28.20 -13.51
C SER A 91 1.45 29.71 -13.49
N ALA A 92 1.66 30.26 -14.67
CA ALA A 92 1.93 31.67 -14.88
C ALA A 92 0.68 32.56 -14.81
N GLY A 93 0.86 33.79 -14.31
CA GLY A 93 0.10 34.98 -14.65
C GLY A 93 -0.32 35.86 -13.49
N PRO A 94 -0.54 37.17 -13.73
CA PRO A 94 0.50 38.20 -13.83
C PRO A 94 0.48 39.26 -12.69
N GLU A 95 1.57 40.00 -12.62
CA GLU A 95 1.89 41.28 -11.97
C GLU A 95 0.80 42.06 -11.20
N ASP A 96 1.06 42.49 -9.93
CA ASP A 96 1.31 43.89 -9.65
C ASP A 96 1.89 44.15 -8.24
N ARG A 97 2.53 45.31 -8.11
CA ARG A 97 3.57 45.77 -7.20
C ARG A 97 3.11 46.19 -5.78
N PRO A 98 4.04 46.60 -4.92
CA PRO A 98 3.99 46.38 -3.47
C PRO A 98 3.60 47.63 -2.66
N VAL A 99 3.12 47.46 -1.43
CA VAL A 99 3.15 48.53 -0.40
C VAL A 99 3.46 47.96 0.99
N ALA A 100 4.35 48.69 1.60
CA ALA A 100 5.12 48.63 2.81
C ALA A 100 4.42 48.26 4.14
N LYS A 101 5.19 47.62 5.03
CA LYS A 101 5.18 47.72 6.51
C LYS A 101 5.71 49.08 6.94
N PRO A 102 5.64 49.55 8.20
CA PRO A 102 5.41 49.01 9.54
C PRO A 102 4.70 50.01 10.51
N PRO A 103 4.90 50.10 11.81
CA PRO A 103 5.45 49.27 12.85
C PRO A 103 4.65 49.21 14.19
N ILE A 104 5.06 48.32 15.03
CA ILE A 104 5.04 48.13 16.47
C ILE A 104 4.80 49.36 17.35
N GLY A 105 3.91 49.23 18.37
CA GLY A 105 3.81 50.13 19.50
C GLY A 105 3.19 49.46 20.73
N ARG A 106 4.06 49.10 21.66
CA ARG A 106 3.86 48.60 23.02
C ARG A 106 3.54 49.78 23.96
N ARG A 107 2.56 49.62 24.89
CA ARG A 107 2.61 50.15 26.24
C ARG A 107 1.39 49.75 27.08
N GLU A 108 1.61 48.97 28.08
CA GLU A 108 1.06 49.05 29.43
C GLU A 108 1.87 50.10 30.23
N PRO A 109 1.53 50.49 31.49
CA PRO A 109 0.41 50.18 32.38
C PRO A 109 -0.16 51.47 33.05
N ASP A 110 -1.18 51.39 33.90
CA ASP A 110 -1.19 51.87 35.27
C ASP A 110 -2.61 51.93 35.86
N GLN A 111 -2.77 51.27 36.99
CA GLN A 111 -3.73 51.65 38.07
C GLN A 111 -3.16 52.79 38.86
N PRO A 112 -3.93 53.60 39.66
CA PRO A 112 -4.52 53.11 40.89
C PRO A 112 -5.78 53.87 41.44
N SER A 113 -6.42 53.18 42.39
CA SER A 113 -6.98 53.62 43.69
C SER A 113 -7.87 54.89 43.85
N ALA A 114 -9.00 54.72 44.47
CA ALA A 114 -9.33 55.15 45.84
C ALA A 114 -10.82 55.42 46.03
N THR A 115 -11.39 54.80 47.02
CA THR A 115 -12.56 55.19 47.79
C THR A 115 -12.26 56.48 48.54
N PRO A 116 -13.20 57.26 49.22
CA PRO A 116 -14.22 56.71 50.10
C PRO A 116 -15.53 57.55 50.26
N ASP A 117 -16.40 56.93 51.06
CA ASP A 117 -17.28 57.54 52.15
C ASP A 117 -18.63 58.21 51.84
N THR A 118 -19.62 57.59 52.40
CA THR A 118 -20.48 57.98 53.59
C THR A 118 -21.67 58.89 53.31
N GLU A 119 -22.81 58.46 53.63
CA GLU A 119 -23.79 58.79 54.67
C GLU A 119 -25.25 58.55 54.25
N GLN A 120 -25.88 57.76 55.03
CA GLN A 120 -27.17 57.77 55.68
C GLN A 120 -28.22 58.80 55.23
N GLU A 121 -29.43 58.30 54.95
CA GLU A 121 -30.53 58.51 55.89
C GLU A 121 -31.81 57.77 55.52
N THR A 122 -32.48 57.34 56.51
CA THR A 122 -33.69 56.61 56.70
C THR A 122 -34.97 57.23 56.15
N ALA A 123 -35.88 56.48 55.62
CA ALA A 123 -37.33 56.65 55.87
C ALA A 123 -38.12 55.37 55.49
N THR A 124 -38.82 54.89 56.46
CA THR A 124 -39.81 53.84 56.50
C THR A 124 -41.01 54.03 55.57
N GLY A 125 -41.50 52.96 54.93
CA GLY A 125 -42.79 52.99 54.25
C GLY A 125 -43.13 51.62 53.64
N SER A 126 -43.91 50.84 54.35
CA SER A 126 -44.46 49.51 53.99
C SER A 126 -45.21 49.50 52.67
N PHE A 127 -44.72 48.75 51.72
CA PHE A 127 -45.54 48.21 50.63
C PHE A 127 -44.91 46.87 50.18
N SER A 128 -45.09 45.87 51.02
CA SER A 128 -44.64 44.57 50.82
C SER A 128 -45.83 43.68 50.56
N GLU A 129 -45.87 43.06 49.42
CA GLU A 129 -46.41 41.66 49.14
C GLU A 129 -46.78 41.41 47.71
N ARG A 130 -46.72 42.39 46.75
CA ARG A 130 -47.01 42.12 45.34
C ARG A 130 -45.79 42.13 44.42
N VAL A 131 -44.60 42.41 44.93
CA VAL A 131 -43.37 42.50 44.11
C VAL A 131 -42.55 41.16 44.16
N ALA A 132 -42.74 40.35 45.18
CA ALA A 132 -41.96 39.12 45.36
C ALA A 132 -42.36 38.01 44.31
N THR A 133 -43.63 37.92 43.96
CA THR A 133 -44.11 36.91 42.97
C THR A 133 -43.69 37.28 41.52
N SER A 134 -43.67 38.57 41.20
CA SER A 134 -43.22 39.05 39.88
C SER A 134 -41.73 38.81 39.65
N ARG A 135 -40.88 38.98 40.67
CA ARG A 135 -39.43 38.70 40.55
C ARG A 135 -39.13 37.20 40.40
N LEU A 136 -39.88 36.32 41.08
CA LEU A 136 -39.77 34.85 40.90
C LEU A 136 -40.16 34.40 39.49
N TYR A 137 -41.21 34.97 38.89
CA TYR A 137 -41.58 34.67 37.50
C TYR A 137 -40.55 35.18 36.50
N ILE A 138 -39.97 36.38 36.73
CA ILE A 138 -38.91 36.92 35.87
C ILE A 138 -37.63 36.05 35.94
N VAL A 139 -37.23 35.60 37.13
CA VAL A 139 -36.09 34.71 37.32
C VAL A 139 -36.36 33.33 36.69
N ALA A 140 -37.57 32.78 36.81
CA ALA A 140 -37.94 31.53 36.18
C ALA A 140 -37.96 31.62 34.63
N ILE A 141 -38.45 32.75 34.08
CA ILE A 141 -38.43 33.00 32.64
C ILE A 141 -37.00 33.15 32.11
N LEU A 142 -36.12 33.88 32.84
CA LEU A 142 -34.72 34.03 32.49
C LEU A 142 -33.96 32.72 32.57
N ALA A 143 -34.23 31.89 33.58
CA ALA A 143 -33.66 30.52 33.68
C ALA A 143 -34.14 29.61 32.55
N ALA A 144 -35.43 29.67 32.18
CA ALA A 144 -35.97 28.93 31.06
C ALA A 144 -35.38 29.38 29.71
N LEU A 145 -35.18 30.68 29.52
CA LEU A 145 -34.52 31.26 28.33
C LEU A 145 -33.03 30.87 28.26
N LEU A 146 -32.34 30.85 29.38
CA LEU A 146 -30.95 30.37 29.45
C LEU A 146 -30.84 28.85 29.16
N LEU A 147 -31.78 28.06 29.63
CA LEU A 147 -31.84 26.62 29.30
C LEU A 147 -32.19 26.40 27.82
N LEU A 148 -33.10 27.18 27.25
CA LEU A 148 -33.41 27.14 25.82
C LEU A 148 -32.25 27.66 24.97
N ALA A 149 -31.57 28.73 25.37
CA ALA A 149 -30.39 29.24 24.70
C ALA A 149 -29.21 28.24 24.81
N GLY A 150 -28.99 27.64 25.98
CA GLY A 150 -28.00 26.57 26.19
C GLY A 150 -28.31 25.32 25.40
N GLY A 151 -29.59 24.91 25.36
CA GLY A 151 -30.06 23.81 24.53
C GLY A 151 -29.92 24.07 23.01
N ALA A 152 -30.24 25.30 22.59
CA ALA A 152 -30.04 25.72 21.20
C ALA A 152 -28.54 25.78 20.83
N LEU A 153 -27.69 26.36 21.68
CA LEU A 153 -26.25 26.38 21.50
C LEU A 153 -25.67 24.96 21.46
N PHE A 154 -26.12 24.05 22.33
CA PHE A 154 -25.71 22.63 22.31
C PHE A 154 -26.23 21.90 21.05
N TYR A 155 -27.42 22.22 20.59
CA TYR A 155 -27.99 21.69 19.37
C TYR A 155 -27.26 22.20 18.12
N PHE A 156 -26.94 23.51 18.07
CA PHE A 156 -26.14 24.11 16.99
C PHE A 156 -24.68 23.62 17.01
N GLN A 157 -24.08 23.45 18.18
CA GLN A 157 -22.73 22.91 18.31
C GLN A 157 -22.65 21.43 17.92
N LYS A 158 -23.75 20.68 18.04
CA LYS A 158 -23.85 19.29 17.57
C LYS A 158 -24.21 19.18 16.08
N SER A 159 -24.65 20.26 15.44
CA SER A 159 -25.04 20.28 14.01
C SER A 159 -23.92 20.69 13.07
N GLU A 160 -22.78 21.11 13.55
CA GLU A 160 -21.55 21.28 12.75
C GLU A 160 -20.65 20.04 12.91
N GLU A 161 -21.21 18.84 12.69
CA GLU A 161 -20.37 17.75 12.21
C GLU A 161 -19.96 18.15 10.80
N GLU A 162 -18.72 18.63 10.64
CA GLU A 162 -18.10 18.75 9.32
C GLU A 162 -18.38 17.44 8.55
N PRO A 163 -18.82 17.51 7.29
CA PRO A 163 -19.09 16.29 6.52
C PRO A 163 -17.85 15.41 6.60
N GLU A 164 -18.03 14.21 7.14
CA GLU A 164 -16.95 13.23 7.30
C GLU A 164 -16.31 13.01 5.93
N VAL A 165 -15.10 13.50 5.76
CA VAL A 165 -14.37 13.38 4.49
C VAL A 165 -14.03 11.91 4.31
N ALA A 166 -14.77 11.23 3.45
CA ALA A 166 -14.51 9.84 3.09
C ALA A 166 -13.21 9.72 2.25
N ILE A 167 -12.56 8.57 2.35
CA ILE A 167 -11.41 8.27 1.49
C ILE A 167 -11.91 7.99 0.07
N ALA A 168 -11.33 8.68 -0.90
CA ALA A 168 -11.58 8.44 -2.30
C ALA A 168 -10.81 7.20 -2.78
N TYR A 169 -11.40 6.02 -2.63
CA TYR A 169 -10.88 4.79 -3.26
C TYR A 169 -11.23 4.75 -4.75
N PRO A 170 -10.43 4.04 -5.57
CA PRO A 170 -10.74 3.86 -6.99
C PRO A 170 -12.11 3.24 -7.20
N ALA A 171 -12.89 3.84 -8.11
CA ALA A 171 -14.18 3.35 -8.54
C ALA A 171 -14.02 2.43 -9.76
N ILE A 172 -14.74 1.31 -9.77
CA ILE A 172 -14.82 0.39 -10.91
C ILE A 172 -16.26 0.32 -11.37
N ILE A 173 -16.47 0.55 -12.66
CA ILE A 173 -17.74 0.31 -13.33
C ILE A 173 -17.55 -0.90 -14.24
N VAL A 174 -18.34 -1.94 -14.04
CA VAL A 174 -18.31 -3.14 -14.88
C VAL A 174 -19.33 -2.96 -16.00
N LYS A 175 -18.88 -3.09 -17.25
CA LYS A 175 -19.71 -2.86 -18.44
C LYS A 175 -19.60 -4.03 -19.42
N ALA A 176 -20.75 -4.50 -19.90
CA ALA A 176 -20.79 -5.34 -21.08
C ALA A 176 -20.80 -4.45 -22.34
N THR A 177 -19.85 -4.68 -23.25
CA THR A 177 -19.82 -3.90 -24.51
C THR A 177 -20.92 -4.44 -25.43
N GLU A 178 -21.88 -3.59 -25.75
CA GLU A 178 -22.94 -3.88 -26.70
C GLU A 178 -22.34 -3.98 -28.12
N GLY A 179 -22.18 -5.21 -28.60
CA GLY A 179 -21.91 -5.53 -30.00
C GLY A 179 -23.13 -6.23 -30.63
N ILE A 180 -23.03 -6.68 -31.90
CA ILE A 180 -24.00 -7.60 -32.51
C ILE A 180 -23.82 -8.96 -31.82
N VAL A 181 -24.59 -9.17 -30.74
CA VAL A 181 -24.46 -10.33 -29.85
C VAL A 181 -25.72 -11.17 -30.01
N ASN A 182 -25.57 -12.44 -30.31
CA ASN A 182 -26.69 -13.39 -30.30
C ASN A 182 -27.16 -13.66 -28.85
N SER A 183 -28.27 -14.33 -28.67
CA SER A 183 -28.85 -14.61 -27.35
C SER A 183 -27.94 -15.43 -26.44
N SER A 184 -27.16 -16.35 -27.00
CA SER A 184 -26.21 -17.17 -26.25
C SER A 184 -25.03 -16.35 -25.71
N SER A 185 -24.46 -15.49 -26.55
CA SER A 185 -23.36 -14.60 -26.14
C SER A 185 -23.82 -13.58 -25.07
N ARG A 186 -25.08 -13.10 -25.17
CA ARG A 186 -25.65 -12.20 -24.15
C ARG A 186 -25.74 -12.90 -22.79
N ALA A 187 -26.31 -14.11 -22.74
CA ALA A 187 -26.40 -14.87 -21.50
C ALA A 187 -25.02 -15.15 -20.86
N THR A 188 -23.99 -15.45 -21.67
CA THR A 188 -22.61 -15.62 -21.19
C THR A 188 -22.07 -14.31 -20.62
N LEU A 189 -22.27 -13.16 -21.28
CA LEU A 189 -21.80 -11.85 -20.79
C LEU A 189 -22.52 -11.44 -19.51
N GLU A 190 -23.79 -11.76 -19.32
CA GLU A 190 -24.52 -11.55 -18.07
C GLU A 190 -23.93 -12.36 -16.91
N ILE A 191 -23.59 -13.63 -17.14
CA ILE A 191 -22.90 -14.48 -16.16
C ILE A 191 -21.53 -13.90 -15.81
N VAL A 192 -20.75 -13.49 -16.82
CA VAL A 192 -19.43 -12.85 -16.64
C VAL A 192 -19.56 -11.56 -15.83
N HIS A 193 -20.52 -10.70 -16.18
CA HIS A 193 -20.79 -9.46 -15.47
C HIS A 193 -21.13 -9.70 -13.99
N SER A 194 -22.10 -10.58 -13.72
CA SER A 194 -22.50 -10.93 -12.35
C SER A 194 -21.35 -11.47 -11.52
N HIS A 195 -20.51 -12.35 -12.10
CA HIS A 195 -19.34 -12.90 -11.43
C HIS A 195 -18.31 -11.80 -11.11
N LEU A 196 -18.00 -10.93 -12.07
CA LEU A 196 -17.02 -9.84 -11.90
C LEU A 196 -17.46 -8.87 -10.80
N VAL A 197 -18.73 -8.43 -10.81
CA VAL A 197 -19.28 -7.55 -9.77
C VAL A 197 -19.17 -8.20 -8.41
N GLY A 198 -19.71 -9.42 -8.22
CA GLY A 198 -19.72 -10.09 -6.93
C GLY A 198 -18.31 -10.49 -6.41
N ALA A 199 -17.33 -10.66 -7.29
CA ALA A 199 -15.95 -10.92 -6.90
C ALA A 199 -15.18 -9.63 -6.57
N LEU A 200 -15.37 -8.54 -7.32
CA LEU A 200 -14.73 -7.24 -7.10
C LEU A 200 -15.21 -6.57 -5.80
N GLU A 201 -16.50 -6.67 -5.45
CA GLU A 201 -17.09 -6.12 -4.22
C GLU A 201 -16.42 -6.65 -2.94
N LYS A 202 -15.76 -7.82 -3.00
CA LYS A 202 -15.05 -8.41 -1.85
C LYS A 202 -13.70 -7.74 -1.57
N PHE A 203 -13.23 -6.84 -2.44
CA PHE A 203 -11.94 -6.17 -2.28
C PHE A 203 -12.13 -4.76 -1.70
N ASP A 204 -11.72 -4.57 -0.46
CA ASP A 204 -11.92 -3.34 0.32
C ASP A 204 -11.26 -2.08 -0.30
N GLN A 205 -10.24 -2.24 -1.14
CA GLN A 205 -9.48 -1.12 -1.75
C GLN A 205 -10.07 -0.56 -3.04
N VAL A 206 -11.19 -1.09 -3.49
CA VAL A 206 -11.92 -0.59 -4.66
C VAL A 206 -13.40 -0.42 -4.31
N ARG A 207 -14.10 0.42 -5.07
CA ARG A 207 -15.55 0.61 -4.94
C ARG A 207 -16.20 0.24 -6.26
N VAL A 208 -17.10 -0.72 -6.25
CA VAL A 208 -17.85 -1.14 -7.44
C VAL A 208 -19.12 -0.32 -7.54
N PHE A 209 -19.36 0.24 -8.72
CA PHE A 209 -20.53 1.08 -9.00
C PHE A 209 -21.36 0.48 -10.13
N ASP A 210 -22.63 0.77 -10.11
CA ASP A 210 -23.56 0.48 -11.22
C ASP A 210 -23.11 1.21 -12.50
N GLU A 211 -23.43 0.64 -13.66
CA GLU A 211 -23.00 1.19 -14.96
C GLU A 211 -23.52 2.59 -15.24
N ASN A 212 -24.61 3.02 -14.58
CA ASN A 212 -25.22 4.34 -14.73
C ASN A 212 -24.76 5.33 -13.64
N ALA A 213 -23.93 4.90 -12.70
CA ALA A 213 -23.40 5.76 -11.66
C ALA A 213 -22.35 6.71 -12.22
N ASP A 214 -22.34 7.94 -11.73
CA ASP A 214 -21.28 8.93 -11.97
C ASP A 214 -20.57 9.25 -10.63
N PRO A 215 -19.57 8.48 -10.25
CA PRO A 215 -18.84 8.70 -9.00
C PRO A 215 -17.97 9.96 -9.13
N GLU A 216 -18.42 11.08 -8.59
CA GLU A 216 -17.86 12.43 -8.80
C GLU A 216 -16.40 12.63 -8.32
N HIS A 217 -15.83 11.78 -7.46
CA HIS A 217 -14.60 12.13 -6.73
C HIS A 217 -13.52 11.06 -6.63
N ALA A 218 -13.58 9.98 -7.40
CA ALA A 218 -12.58 8.92 -7.38
C ALA A 218 -11.98 8.67 -8.77
N SER A 219 -10.75 8.15 -8.81
CA SER A 219 -10.23 7.59 -10.05
C SER A 219 -11.18 6.52 -10.56
N GLN A 220 -11.65 6.67 -11.79
CA GLN A 220 -12.68 5.82 -12.38
C GLN A 220 -12.04 4.85 -13.36
N TYR A 221 -12.44 3.60 -13.26
CA TYR A 221 -12.02 2.52 -14.15
C TYR A 221 -13.24 1.86 -14.77
N LEU A 222 -13.16 1.60 -16.06
CA LEU A 222 -14.15 0.80 -16.77
C LEU A 222 -13.58 -0.61 -16.98
N LEU A 223 -14.26 -1.61 -16.47
CA LEU A 223 -13.99 -3.01 -16.78
C LEU A 223 -14.98 -3.47 -17.85
N GLU A 224 -14.51 -3.45 -19.09
CA GLU A 224 -15.29 -3.79 -20.27
C GLU A 224 -15.17 -5.29 -20.57
N SER A 225 -16.29 -5.95 -20.83
CA SER A 225 -16.36 -7.33 -21.33
C SER A 225 -17.00 -7.39 -22.71
N SER A 226 -16.41 -8.13 -23.64
CA SER A 226 -16.93 -8.31 -24.99
C SER A 226 -16.74 -9.74 -25.48
N SER A 227 -17.70 -10.28 -26.23
CA SER A 227 -17.55 -11.57 -26.89
C SER A 227 -16.62 -11.47 -28.10
N LEU A 228 -15.69 -12.44 -28.24
CA LEU A 228 -14.77 -12.50 -29.37
C LEU A 228 -15.30 -13.30 -30.57
N ASN A 229 -16.37 -14.07 -30.37
CA ASN A 229 -16.99 -14.88 -31.41
C ASN A 229 -18.50 -15.09 -31.13
N ASP A 230 -19.22 -15.53 -32.13
CA ASP A 230 -20.68 -15.76 -32.03
C ASP A 230 -21.07 -16.86 -31.02
N SER A 231 -20.14 -17.75 -30.67
CA SER A 231 -20.38 -18.84 -29.70
C SER A 231 -20.11 -18.44 -28.25
N ALA A 232 -19.58 -17.23 -28.02
CA ALA A 232 -19.15 -16.73 -26.70
C ALA A 232 -18.24 -17.70 -25.90
N GLN A 233 -17.48 -18.55 -26.60
CA GLN A 233 -16.50 -19.43 -25.96
C GLN A 233 -15.29 -18.68 -25.44
N ARG A 234 -15.12 -17.41 -25.85
CA ARG A 234 -14.07 -16.50 -25.43
C ARG A 234 -14.61 -15.13 -25.16
N VAL A 235 -14.27 -14.58 -24.02
CA VAL A 235 -14.60 -13.21 -23.64
C VAL A 235 -13.30 -12.42 -23.47
N GLN A 236 -13.26 -11.25 -24.09
CA GLN A 236 -12.20 -10.26 -23.88
C GLN A 236 -12.57 -9.40 -22.70
N LEU A 237 -11.70 -9.28 -21.72
CA LEU A 237 -11.78 -8.28 -20.66
C LEU A 237 -10.77 -7.16 -20.91
N ARG A 238 -11.17 -5.91 -20.66
CA ARG A 238 -10.31 -4.72 -20.76
C ARG A 238 -10.55 -3.82 -19.58
N LEU A 239 -9.48 -3.47 -18.86
CA LEU A 239 -9.51 -2.44 -17.82
C LEU A 239 -9.01 -1.13 -18.42
N VAL A 240 -9.82 -0.11 -18.39
CA VAL A 240 -9.58 1.19 -19.02
C VAL A 240 -9.70 2.29 -17.97
N ASP A 241 -8.76 3.24 -17.94
CA ASP A 241 -8.93 4.48 -17.19
C ASP A 241 -10.02 5.31 -17.89
N SER A 242 -11.07 5.69 -17.16
CA SER A 242 -12.26 6.32 -17.78
C SER A 242 -11.97 7.71 -18.33
N VAL A 243 -10.99 8.41 -17.74
CA VAL A 243 -10.62 9.79 -18.08
C VAL A 243 -9.66 9.81 -19.27
N THR A 244 -8.56 9.08 -19.18
CA THR A 244 -7.52 9.08 -20.21
C THR A 244 -7.83 8.13 -21.37
N ARG A 245 -8.77 7.20 -21.19
CA ARG A 245 -9.07 6.09 -22.12
C ARG A 245 -7.88 5.15 -22.36
N GLU A 246 -6.87 5.20 -21.50
CA GLU A 246 -5.75 4.27 -21.54
C GLU A 246 -6.21 2.87 -21.16
N VAL A 247 -5.82 1.87 -21.97
CA VAL A 247 -6.02 0.46 -21.65
C VAL A 247 -4.91 0.02 -20.71
N ILE A 248 -5.24 -0.14 -19.43
CA ILE A 248 -4.29 -0.48 -18.38
C ILE A 248 -3.97 -1.97 -18.38
N TRP A 249 -4.96 -2.77 -18.74
CA TRP A 249 -4.83 -4.22 -18.78
C TRP A 249 -5.90 -4.83 -19.70
N SER A 250 -5.57 -5.97 -20.29
CA SER A 250 -6.53 -6.78 -21.00
C SER A 250 -6.19 -8.27 -20.91
N SER A 251 -7.21 -9.12 -20.96
CA SER A 251 -7.06 -10.58 -20.96
C SER A 251 -8.20 -11.22 -21.72
N ARG A 252 -7.95 -12.45 -22.20
CA ARG A 252 -8.96 -13.31 -22.80
C ARG A 252 -9.28 -14.43 -21.85
N ILE A 253 -10.55 -14.68 -21.65
CA ILE A 253 -11.06 -15.71 -20.75
C ILE A 253 -11.76 -16.76 -21.60
N GLU A 254 -11.37 -18.02 -21.45
CA GLU A 254 -12.09 -19.15 -22.02
C GLU A 254 -13.38 -19.36 -21.22
N THR A 255 -14.48 -19.54 -21.91
CA THR A 255 -15.80 -19.64 -21.30
C THR A 255 -16.55 -20.88 -21.75
N ALA A 256 -15.83 -21.83 -22.36
CA ALA A 256 -16.39 -23.06 -22.88
C ALA A 256 -16.93 -23.97 -21.76
N SER A 257 -16.26 -24.03 -20.62
CA SER A 257 -16.75 -24.70 -19.42
C SER A 257 -16.98 -23.72 -18.28
N SER A 258 -17.80 -24.09 -17.29
CA SER A 258 -18.00 -23.27 -16.07
C SER A 258 -16.72 -23.15 -15.26
N GLU A 259 -15.95 -24.23 -15.14
CA GLU A 259 -14.71 -24.27 -14.36
C GLU A 259 -13.64 -23.35 -14.97
N GLU A 260 -13.39 -23.44 -16.28
CA GLU A 260 -12.43 -22.54 -16.97
C GLU A 260 -12.84 -21.09 -16.85
N ARG A 261 -14.14 -20.80 -17.02
CA ARG A 261 -14.69 -19.46 -16.90
C ARG A 261 -14.49 -18.89 -15.50
N GLU A 262 -14.91 -19.60 -14.46
CA GLU A 262 -14.78 -19.17 -13.06
C GLU A 262 -13.32 -18.95 -12.70
N THR A 263 -12.45 -19.93 -12.99
CA THR A 263 -11.01 -19.80 -12.72
C THR A 263 -10.39 -18.61 -13.44
N GLY A 264 -10.74 -18.39 -14.71
CA GLY A 264 -10.23 -17.28 -15.50
C GLY A 264 -10.72 -15.91 -15.00
N LEU A 265 -11.99 -15.83 -14.57
CA LEU A 265 -12.57 -14.61 -14.01
C LEU A 265 -11.98 -14.30 -12.63
N ASP A 266 -11.83 -15.29 -11.76
CA ASP A 266 -11.19 -15.14 -10.46
C ASP A 266 -9.76 -14.62 -10.60
N GLN A 267 -8.99 -15.19 -11.53
CA GLN A 267 -7.63 -14.74 -11.82
C GLN A 267 -7.61 -13.30 -12.37
N ALA A 268 -8.57 -12.93 -13.20
CA ALA A 268 -8.72 -11.56 -13.69
C ALA A 268 -8.98 -10.58 -12.54
N VAL A 269 -9.90 -10.91 -11.64
CA VAL A 269 -10.24 -10.07 -10.48
C VAL A 269 -9.03 -9.90 -9.54
N ILE A 270 -8.29 -10.97 -9.23
CA ILE A 270 -7.06 -10.91 -8.43
C ILE A 270 -6.04 -9.97 -9.08
N ASN A 271 -5.84 -10.09 -10.39
CA ASN A 271 -4.91 -9.24 -11.14
C ASN A 271 -5.35 -7.77 -11.20
N ILE A 272 -6.64 -7.49 -11.18
CA ILE A 272 -7.18 -6.12 -11.26
C ILE A 272 -7.22 -5.47 -9.89
N ALA A 273 -7.89 -6.10 -8.92
CA ALA A 273 -8.28 -5.50 -7.64
C ALA A 273 -7.40 -5.92 -6.45
N GLY A 274 -6.47 -6.86 -6.61
CA GLY A 274 -5.56 -7.25 -5.54
C GLY A 274 -4.69 -6.09 -5.04
N PRO A 275 -4.09 -6.18 -3.83
CA PRO A 275 -3.27 -5.11 -3.24
C PRO A 275 -2.10 -4.66 -4.12
N TYR A 276 -1.63 -5.52 -5.00
CA TYR A 276 -0.59 -5.26 -6.00
C TYR A 276 -1.14 -5.37 -7.44
N GLY A 277 -2.45 -5.33 -7.58
CA GLY A 277 -3.17 -5.44 -8.85
C GLY A 277 -2.97 -4.24 -9.76
N LYS A 278 -3.55 -4.31 -10.95
CA LYS A 278 -3.36 -3.30 -12.00
C LYS A 278 -3.88 -1.92 -11.60
N ILE A 279 -4.99 -1.85 -10.85
CA ILE A 279 -5.49 -0.58 -10.31
C ILE A 279 -4.50 0.01 -9.33
N ALA A 280 -4.05 -0.74 -8.32
CA ALA A 280 -3.08 -0.25 -7.35
C ALA A 280 -1.76 0.18 -8.00
N GLN A 281 -1.27 -0.55 -9.01
CA GLN A 281 -0.07 -0.17 -9.78
C GLN A 281 -0.26 1.13 -10.56
N HIS A 282 -1.41 1.32 -11.20
CA HIS A 282 -1.72 2.51 -11.96
C HIS A 282 -1.91 3.72 -11.02
N GLU A 283 -2.66 3.57 -9.95
CA GLU A 283 -2.82 4.62 -8.92
C GLU A 283 -1.47 5.01 -8.30
N LEU A 284 -0.64 4.04 -7.97
CA LEU A 284 0.68 4.32 -7.45
C LEU A 284 1.55 5.13 -8.42
N SER A 285 1.38 4.96 -9.75
CA SER A 285 2.08 5.77 -10.74
C SER A 285 1.68 7.24 -10.67
N LYS A 286 0.44 7.54 -10.28
CA LYS A 286 -0.08 8.89 -10.06
C LYS A 286 0.43 9.49 -8.73
N TYR A 287 0.51 8.67 -7.67
CA TYR A 287 0.86 9.08 -6.31
C TYR A 287 2.27 8.65 -5.87
N ARG A 288 3.21 8.64 -6.79
CA ARG A 288 4.51 7.99 -6.60
C ARG A 288 5.33 8.44 -5.40
N VAL A 289 5.20 9.68 -4.99
CA VAL A 289 5.88 10.28 -3.82
C VAL A 289 4.90 10.97 -2.88
N ASP A 290 3.61 10.70 -3.05
CA ASP A 290 2.55 11.28 -2.26
C ASP A 290 2.32 10.46 -0.99
N PHE A 291 2.53 11.10 0.16
CA PHE A 291 2.29 10.57 1.50
C PHE A 291 1.13 11.30 2.17
N SER A 292 0.21 11.86 1.38
CA SER A 292 -1.02 12.46 1.91
C SER A 292 -1.86 11.43 2.65
N PRO A 293 -2.52 11.82 3.77
CA PRO A 293 -3.39 10.92 4.50
C PRO A 293 -4.52 10.34 3.64
N GLY A 294 -4.79 9.05 3.79
CA GLY A 294 -5.80 8.30 3.05
C GLY A 294 -5.22 7.33 2.05
N TYR A 295 -5.84 7.15 0.88
CA TYR A 295 -5.48 6.14 -0.09
C TYR A 295 -4.04 6.26 -0.63
N PRO A 296 -3.49 7.46 -0.93
CA PRO A 296 -2.08 7.59 -1.30
C PRO A 296 -1.13 6.97 -0.28
N CYS A 297 -1.39 7.20 1.01
CA CYS A 297 -0.60 6.61 2.09
C CYS A 297 -0.72 5.08 2.16
N VAL A 298 -1.92 4.53 1.95
CA VAL A 298 -2.13 3.07 1.86
C VAL A 298 -1.29 2.46 0.74
N LEU A 299 -1.26 3.09 -0.43
CA LEU A 299 -0.44 2.64 -1.55
C LEU A 299 1.06 2.64 -1.21
N GLN A 300 1.57 3.68 -0.53
CA GLN A 300 2.97 3.75 -0.10
C GLN A 300 3.29 2.66 0.94
N PHE A 301 2.35 2.38 1.86
CA PHE A 301 2.53 1.29 2.81
C PHE A 301 2.59 -0.08 2.11
N HIS A 302 1.73 -0.33 1.12
CA HIS A 302 1.80 -1.57 0.32
C HIS A 302 3.12 -1.68 -0.45
N GLN A 303 3.63 -0.57 -0.99
CA GLN A 303 4.96 -0.54 -1.61
C GLN A 303 6.06 -0.92 -0.60
N TYR A 304 6.02 -0.32 0.58
CA TYR A 304 6.95 -0.69 1.65
C TYR A 304 6.83 -2.19 1.99
N MET A 305 5.61 -2.72 2.14
CA MET A 305 5.41 -4.14 2.45
C MET A 305 5.98 -5.07 1.39
N ARG A 306 5.92 -4.67 0.11
CA ARG A 306 6.42 -5.46 -1.01
C ARG A 306 7.94 -5.41 -1.16
N TYR A 307 8.54 -4.23 -1.05
CA TYR A 307 9.96 -4.01 -1.38
C TYR A 307 10.86 -3.86 -0.17
N ARG A 308 10.28 -3.65 1.02
CA ARG A 308 11.00 -3.46 2.30
C ARG A 308 12.08 -2.37 2.22
N ASP A 309 11.79 -1.28 1.49
CA ASP A 309 12.67 -0.13 1.43
C ASP A 309 12.63 0.64 2.75
N GLU A 310 13.65 0.45 3.58
CA GLU A 310 13.76 1.06 4.91
C GLU A 310 13.79 2.60 4.86
N THR A 311 14.19 3.20 3.74
CA THR A 311 14.21 4.65 3.58
C THR A 311 12.81 5.26 3.56
N LEU A 312 11.79 4.46 3.25
CA LEU A 312 10.39 4.86 3.24
C LEU A 312 9.70 4.66 4.59
N LEU A 313 10.24 3.82 5.47
CA LEU A 313 9.54 3.35 6.68
C LEU A 313 9.02 4.51 7.54
N THR A 314 9.90 5.43 7.93
CA THR A 314 9.52 6.55 8.81
C THR A 314 8.44 7.43 8.18
N ARG A 315 8.53 7.72 6.87
CA ARG A 315 7.52 8.53 6.15
C ARG A 315 6.18 7.81 6.07
N VAL A 316 6.21 6.52 5.78
CA VAL A 316 5.02 5.67 5.71
C VAL A 316 4.32 5.56 7.06
N LEU A 317 5.05 5.32 8.15
CA LEU A 317 4.45 5.25 9.49
C LEU A 317 3.85 6.59 9.92
N LYS A 318 4.54 7.71 9.63
CA LYS A 318 4.03 9.05 9.90
C LYS A 318 2.72 9.34 9.13
N CYS A 319 2.65 8.98 7.85
CA CYS A 319 1.42 9.18 7.08
C CYS A 319 0.30 8.24 7.52
N MET A 320 0.60 7.00 7.96
CA MET A 320 -0.40 6.09 8.52
C MET A 320 -1.01 6.65 9.82
N ASN A 321 -0.20 7.21 10.71
CA ASN A 321 -0.69 7.88 11.91
C ASN A 321 -1.61 9.08 11.59
N ALA A 322 -1.21 9.91 10.61
CA ALA A 322 -2.03 11.02 10.15
C ALA A 322 -3.34 10.55 9.50
N SER A 323 -3.29 9.44 8.74
CA SER A 323 -4.48 8.84 8.12
C SER A 323 -5.45 8.31 9.16
N ALA A 324 -4.96 7.61 10.20
CA ALA A 324 -5.79 7.10 11.29
C ALA A 324 -6.55 8.22 12.03
N LYS A 325 -5.90 9.39 12.20
CA LYS A 325 -6.53 10.56 12.84
C LYS A 325 -7.56 11.24 11.95
N LYS A 326 -7.28 11.32 10.64
CA LYS A 326 -8.14 12.01 9.68
C LYS A 326 -9.38 11.19 9.29
N PHE A 327 -9.26 9.87 9.21
CA PHE A 327 -10.30 8.96 8.73
C PHE A 327 -10.56 7.82 9.73
N PRO A 328 -10.96 8.13 10.98
CA PRO A 328 -11.08 7.15 12.05
C PRO A 328 -12.20 6.12 11.82
N ASN A 329 -13.14 6.40 10.91
CA ASN A 329 -14.31 5.57 10.61
C ASN A 329 -14.19 4.81 9.28
N ASP A 330 -12.99 4.73 8.70
CA ASP A 330 -12.76 3.89 7.52
C ASP A 330 -12.22 2.51 7.94
N SER A 331 -13.02 1.47 7.70
CA SER A 331 -12.73 0.09 8.11
C SER A 331 -11.44 -0.45 7.48
N TYR A 332 -11.30 -0.27 6.16
CA TYR A 332 -10.13 -0.78 5.45
C TYR A 332 -8.85 -0.06 5.90
N LEU A 333 -8.88 1.27 5.99
CA LEU A 333 -7.74 2.02 6.49
C LEU A 333 -7.35 1.58 7.90
N MET A 334 -8.32 1.42 8.83
CA MET A 334 -8.02 0.96 10.19
C MET A 334 -7.36 -0.41 10.21
N SER A 335 -7.75 -1.33 9.31
CA SER A 335 -7.11 -2.64 9.17
C SER A 335 -5.66 -2.52 8.69
N VAL A 336 -5.39 -1.59 7.76
CA VAL A 336 -4.03 -1.31 7.27
C VAL A 336 -3.18 -0.64 8.36
N VAL A 337 -3.76 0.28 9.14
CA VAL A 337 -3.08 0.93 10.28
C VAL A 337 -2.72 -0.09 11.36
N ALA A 338 -3.59 -1.06 11.66
CA ALA A 338 -3.27 -2.16 12.58
C ALA A 338 -2.03 -2.95 12.10
N THR A 339 -1.96 -3.24 10.80
CA THR A 339 -0.78 -3.88 10.19
C THR A 339 0.47 -2.99 10.25
N ALA A 340 0.31 -1.68 10.00
CA ALA A 340 1.41 -0.72 10.08
C ALA A 340 1.95 -0.56 11.52
N LYS A 341 1.07 -0.66 12.51
CA LYS A 341 1.46 -0.69 13.94
C LYS A 341 2.32 -1.91 14.25
N ASN A 342 1.97 -3.11 13.74
CA ASN A 342 2.83 -4.30 13.85
C ASN A 342 4.24 -4.05 13.28
N VAL A 343 4.31 -3.38 12.13
CA VAL A 343 5.60 -3.03 11.51
C VAL A 343 6.38 -2.06 12.40
N SER A 344 5.73 -1.01 12.95
CA SER A 344 6.39 -0.03 13.80
C SER A 344 6.97 -0.66 15.07
N GLU A 345 6.23 -1.55 15.70
CA GLU A 345 6.69 -2.29 16.89
C GLU A 345 7.87 -3.21 16.58
N LYS A 346 7.84 -3.90 15.43
CA LYS A 346 8.94 -4.77 14.99
C LYS A 346 10.26 -4.02 14.78
N PHE A 347 10.20 -2.75 14.39
CA PHE A 347 11.38 -1.91 14.15
C PHE A 347 11.69 -0.94 15.30
N ASP A 348 11.22 -1.23 16.50
CA ASP A 348 11.44 -0.41 17.72
C ASP A 348 10.99 1.06 17.55
N LEU A 349 9.92 1.29 16.79
CA LEU A 349 9.30 2.60 16.55
C LEU A 349 7.84 2.62 17.07
N PRO A 350 7.58 2.22 18.32
CA PRO A 350 6.20 2.04 18.81
C PRO A 350 5.39 3.34 18.80
N ASP A 351 6.04 4.48 19.00
CA ASP A 351 5.40 5.80 19.07
C ASP A 351 5.11 6.41 17.68
N ALA A 352 5.56 5.77 16.60
CA ALA A 352 5.33 6.27 15.24
C ALA A 352 3.83 6.26 14.85
N ILE A 353 3.02 5.38 15.47
CA ILE A 353 1.57 5.33 15.34
C ILE A 353 0.95 5.31 16.75
N GLU A 354 0.14 6.32 17.06
CA GLU A 354 -0.55 6.44 18.35
C GLU A 354 -1.71 5.46 18.44
N GLY A 355 -1.83 4.76 19.56
CA GLY A 355 -2.82 3.70 19.78
C GLY A 355 -2.23 2.30 19.71
N SER A 356 -3.06 1.31 19.99
CA SER A 356 -2.65 -0.10 19.96
C SER A 356 -3.14 -0.82 18.71
N ARG A 357 -2.44 -1.86 18.34
CA ARG A 357 -2.79 -2.79 17.27
C ARG A 357 -4.20 -3.35 17.42
N GLU A 358 -4.53 -3.82 18.64
CA GLU A 358 -5.83 -4.40 18.97
C GLU A 358 -6.95 -3.35 18.84
N GLU A 359 -6.69 -2.10 19.26
CA GLU A 359 -7.65 -1.00 19.12
C GLU A 359 -8.01 -0.75 17.67
N PHE A 360 -7.02 -0.63 16.77
CA PHE A 360 -7.27 -0.42 15.35
C PHE A 360 -7.99 -1.61 14.71
N ALA A 361 -7.55 -2.85 15.00
CA ALA A 361 -8.17 -4.05 14.47
C ALA A 361 -9.63 -4.20 14.94
N THR A 362 -9.90 -3.95 16.22
CA THR A 362 -11.25 -3.99 16.78
C THR A 362 -12.15 -2.90 16.21
N ARG A 363 -11.60 -1.69 16.02
CA ARG A 363 -12.32 -0.58 15.39
C ARG A 363 -12.68 -0.91 13.95
N ALA A 364 -11.73 -1.42 13.16
CA ALA A 364 -11.98 -1.86 11.78
C ALA A 364 -13.16 -2.85 11.71
N ALA A 365 -13.11 -3.91 12.52
CA ALA A 365 -14.16 -4.93 12.55
C ALA A 365 -15.52 -4.44 13.10
N LYS A 366 -15.55 -3.39 13.94
CA LYS A 366 -16.79 -2.75 14.40
C LYS A 366 -17.43 -1.90 13.32
N ILE A 367 -16.61 -1.21 12.48
CA ILE A 367 -17.12 -0.39 11.38
C ILE A 367 -17.70 -1.28 10.30
N ASP A 368 -16.98 -2.34 9.89
CA ASP A 368 -17.45 -3.31 8.91
C ASP A 368 -17.04 -4.74 9.30
N ASN A 369 -17.98 -5.52 9.78
CA ASN A 369 -17.77 -6.91 10.17
C ASN A 369 -17.78 -7.91 9.00
N ASN A 370 -18.09 -7.43 7.78
CA ASN A 370 -18.07 -8.21 6.55
C ASN A 370 -16.82 -7.93 5.71
N SER A 371 -15.99 -6.95 6.10
CA SER A 371 -14.70 -6.72 5.48
C SER A 371 -13.73 -7.86 5.82
N ALA A 372 -13.17 -8.48 4.77
CA ALA A 372 -12.14 -9.50 4.93
C ALA A 372 -10.86 -8.92 5.56
N SER A 373 -10.48 -7.69 5.18
CA SER A 373 -9.29 -7.02 5.71
C SER A 373 -9.44 -6.66 7.19
N ALA A 374 -10.62 -6.16 7.59
CA ALA A 374 -10.90 -5.85 8.99
C ALA A 374 -10.92 -7.11 9.86
N THR A 375 -11.57 -8.16 9.37
CA THR A 375 -11.60 -9.48 10.04
C THR A 375 -10.20 -10.06 10.18
N PHE A 376 -9.35 -9.92 9.16
CA PHE A 376 -7.96 -10.39 9.19
C PHE A 376 -7.08 -9.57 10.13
N ALA A 377 -7.32 -8.27 10.29
CA ALA A 377 -6.59 -7.45 11.26
C ALA A 377 -6.79 -7.97 12.70
N VAL A 378 -8.00 -8.44 13.03
CA VAL A 378 -8.27 -9.10 14.33
C VAL A 378 -7.50 -10.42 14.45
N ALA A 379 -7.43 -11.22 13.37
CA ALA A 379 -6.62 -12.44 13.35
C ALA A 379 -5.13 -12.13 13.58
N GLN A 380 -4.59 -11.14 12.89
CA GLN A 380 -3.20 -10.70 13.07
C GLN A 380 -2.91 -10.27 14.50
N SER A 381 -3.80 -9.46 15.10
CA SER A 381 -3.64 -9.05 16.50
C SER A 381 -3.57 -10.25 17.44
N ALA A 382 -4.46 -11.22 17.28
CA ALA A 382 -4.47 -12.43 18.09
C ALA A 382 -3.18 -13.27 17.92
N PHE A 383 -2.69 -13.45 16.72
CA PHE A 383 -1.41 -14.14 16.47
C PHE A 383 -0.23 -13.45 17.13
N TYR A 384 -0.17 -12.12 17.09
CA TYR A 384 0.89 -11.35 17.75
C TYR A 384 0.81 -11.38 19.28
N GLU A 385 -0.38 -11.62 19.84
CA GLU A 385 -0.59 -11.85 21.28
C GLU A 385 -0.26 -13.28 21.70
N GLY A 386 0.07 -14.16 20.75
CA GLY A 386 0.31 -15.58 20.99
C GLY A 386 -0.95 -16.44 21.08
N ASP A 387 -2.14 -15.85 20.88
CA ASP A 387 -3.40 -16.60 20.81
C ASP A 387 -3.62 -17.18 19.41
N CYS A 388 -2.83 -18.20 19.11
CA CYS A 388 -2.82 -18.87 17.82
C CYS A 388 -4.18 -19.43 17.42
N ARG A 389 -4.96 -19.93 18.39
CA ARG A 389 -6.29 -20.48 18.12
C ARG A 389 -7.30 -19.41 17.70
N ARG A 390 -7.33 -18.31 18.41
CA ARG A 390 -8.17 -17.14 18.06
C ARG A 390 -7.75 -16.57 16.72
N GLY A 391 -6.42 -16.45 16.48
CA GLY A 391 -5.86 -16.02 15.21
C GLY A 391 -6.31 -16.89 14.04
N GLN A 392 -6.26 -18.22 14.18
CA GLN A 392 -6.74 -19.16 13.17
C GLN A 392 -8.23 -18.95 12.86
N LEU A 393 -9.09 -18.92 13.89
CA LEU A 393 -10.54 -18.78 13.70
C LEU A 393 -10.93 -17.50 12.95
N TRP A 394 -10.34 -16.36 13.32
CA TRP A 394 -10.58 -15.10 12.64
C TRP A 394 -9.96 -15.07 11.24
N GLY A 395 -8.79 -15.69 11.05
CA GLY A 395 -8.13 -15.79 9.76
C GLY A 395 -8.91 -16.62 8.76
N GLU A 396 -9.42 -17.79 9.17
CA GLU A 396 -10.29 -18.64 8.35
C GLU A 396 -11.59 -17.93 7.97
N ARG A 397 -12.17 -17.16 8.92
CA ARG A 397 -13.33 -16.31 8.62
C ARG A 397 -12.99 -15.26 7.56
N ALA A 398 -11.84 -14.60 7.67
CA ALA A 398 -11.41 -13.59 6.68
C ALA A 398 -11.24 -14.19 5.29
N VAL A 399 -10.62 -15.38 5.17
CA VAL A 399 -10.52 -16.13 3.92
C VAL A 399 -11.90 -16.52 3.39
N GLY A 400 -12.84 -16.88 4.26
CA GLY A 400 -14.23 -17.16 3.88
C GLY A 400 -14.96 -15.94 3.30
N LEU A 401 -14.71 -14.74 3.84
CA LEU A 401 -15.28 -13.47 3.34
C LEU A 401 -14.71 -13.09 1.96
N ASN A 402 -13.40 -13.25 1.76
CA ASN A 402 -12.79 -13.03 0.45
C ASN A 402 -11.77 -14.14 0.12
N PRO A 403 -12.22 -15.25 -0.50
CA PRO A 403 -11.34 -16.35 -0.88
C PRO A 403 -10.37 -16.00 -2.02
N LEU A 404 -10.55 -14.85 -2.69
CA LEU A 404 -9.69 -14.36 -3.76
C LEU A 404 -8.58 -13.43 -3.26
N ASN A 405 -8.57 -13.09 -1.97
CA ASN A 405 -7.50 -12.26 -1.40
C ASN A 405 -6.28 -13.12 -1.07
N SER A 406 -5.38 -13.25 -2.05
CA SER A 406 -4.12 -14.02 -1.94
C SER A 406 -3.26 -13.57 -0.75
N ARG A 407 -3.28 -12.26 -0.43
CA ARG A 407 -2.51 -11.70 0.69
C ARG A 407 -3.03 -12.21 2.04
N ILE A 408 -4.33 -12.13 2.28
CA ILE A 408 -4.95 -12.64 3.52
C ILE A 408 -4.66 -14.13 3.66
N MET A 409 -4.89 -14.89 2.60
CA MET A 409 -4.65 -16.33 2.57
C MET A 409 -3.19 -16.69 2.87
N GLY A 410 -2.24 -16.02 2.22
CA GLY A 410 -0.82 -16.26 2.41
C GLY A 410 -0.31 -15.91 3.80
N TYR A 411 -0.75 -14.78 4.35
CA TYR A 411 -0.38 -14.37 5.71
C TYR A 411 -1.02 -15.26 6.78
N LEU A 412 -2.27 -15.72 6.58
CA LEU A 412 -2.87 -16.73 7.46
C LEU A 412 -1.99 -17.97 7.52
N GLY A 413 -1.59 -18.49 6.35
CA GLY A 413 -0.70 -19.64 6.27
C GLY A 413 0.63 -19.41 6.99
N MET A 414 1.24 -18.24 6.81
CA MET A 414 2.48 -17.86 7.46
C MET A 414 2.36 -17.79 8.99
N TYR A 415 1.30 -17.17 9.52
CA TYR A 415 1.08 -17.10 10.97
C TYR A 415 0.75 -18.45 11.58
N MET A 416 -0.05 -19.28 10.91
CA MET A 416 -0.34 -20.64 11.36
C MET A 416 0.95 -21.49 11.45
N LEU A 417 1.83 -21.38 10.46
CA LEU A 417 3.13 -22.07 10.49
C LEU A 417 4.04 -21.56 11.61
N ALA A 418 4.00 -20.26 11.92
CA ALA A 418 4.72 -19.70 13.06
C ALA A 418 4.17 -20.19 14.41
N CYS A 419 2.91 -20.63 14.44
CA CYS A 419 2.23 -21.26 15.57
C CYS A 419 2.33 -22.80 15.58
N ASP A 420 3.25 -23.38 14.82
CA ASP A 420 3.40 -24.84 14.68
C ASP A 420 2.13 -25.57 14.18
N MET A 421 1.31 -24.88 13.40
CA MET A 421 0.10 -25.42 12.74
C MET A 421 0.44 -25.78 11.28
N PRO A 422 0.70 -27.04 10.94
CA PRO A 422 1.18 -27.45 9.62
C PRO A 422 0.18 -27.20 8.48
N GLU A 423 -1.11 -27.10 8.79
CA GLU A 423 -2.18 -26.79 7.82
C GLU A 423 -1.99 -25.42 7.16
N GLY A 424 -1.27 -24.52 7.80
CA GLY A 424 -0.91 -23.20 7.29
C GLY A 424 -0.15 -23.25 5.95
N GLU A 425 0.59 -24.34 5.67
CA GLU A 425 1.31 -24.49 4.41
C GLU A 425 0.37 -24.54 3.20
N ALA A 426 -0.77 -25.20 3.33
CA ALA A 426 -1.75 -25.27 2.25
C ALA A 426 -2.28 -23.89 1.86
N TYR A 427 -2.55 -23.02 2.85
CA TYR A 427 -2.96 -21.63 2.61
C TYR A 427 -1.85 -20.82 1.91
N ALA A 428 -0.61 -20.93 2.38
CA ALA A 428 0.51 -20.21 1.80
C ALA A 428 0.79 -20.64 0.35
N ILE A 429 0.79 -21.95 0.07
CA ILE A 429 0.96 -22.49 -1.29
C ILE A 429 -0.17 -22.00 -2.21
N LYS A 430 -1.43 -22.09 -1.76
CA LYS A 430 -2.58 -21.65 -2.55
C LYS A 430 -2.47 -20.16 -2.89
N ALA A 431 -2.06 -19.32 -1.95
CA ALA A 431 -1.84 -17.90 -2.18
C ALA A 431 -0.80 -17.64 -3.29
N LEU A 432 0.32 -18.38 -3.30
CA LEU A 432 1.36 -18.29 -4.33
C LEU A 432 0.90 -18.80 -5.71
N GLN A 433 -0.03 -19.74 -5.74
CA GLN A 433 -0.63 -20.23 -6.98
C GLN A 433 -1.63 -19.22 -7.56
N MET A 434 -2.38 -18.54 -6.69
CA MET A 434 -3.38 -17.54 -7.09
C MET A 434 -2.77 -16.24 -7.59
N ASP A 435 -1.65 -15.80 -7.00
CA ASP A 435 -1.06 -14.51 -7.30
C ASP A 435 0.46 -14.62 -7.45
N SER A 436 0.94 -14.47 -8.69
CA SER A 436 2.37 -14.44 -9.00
C SER A 436 3.09 -13.21 -8.41
N ASN A 437 2.34 -12.19 -7.99
CA ASN A 437 2.84 -10.98 -7.34
C ASN A 437 2.72 -11.05 -5.81
N ALA A 438 2.39 -12.21 -5.23
CA ALA A 438 2.29 -12.40 -3.79
C ALA A 438 3.55 -11.90 -3.06
N GLU A 439 3.38 -11.49 -1.81
CA GLU A 439 4.49 -10.96 -1.03
C GLU A 439 5.60 -11.99 -0.81
N LEU A 440 6.84 -11.53 -0.94
CA LEU A 440 8.04 -12.38 -0.84
C LEU A 440 8.16 -13.12 0.49
N ALA A 441 7.58 -12.58 1.56
CA ALA A 441 7.54 -13.23 2.87
C ALA A 441 6.77 -14.55 2.85
N ILE A 442 5.71 -14.64 2.05
CA ILE A 442 4.90 -15.87 1.89
C ILE A 442 5.74 -16.91 1.15
N ALA A 443 6.39 -16.51 0.05
CA ALA A 443 7.27 -17.40 -0.71
C ALA A 443 8.46 -17.88 0.13
N ALA A 444 9.06 -17.00 0.93
CA ALA A 444 10.14 -17.33 1.86
C ALA A 444 9.70 -18.39 2.89
N THR A 445 8.51 -18.20 3.45
CA THR A 445 7.95 -19.15 4.44
C THR A 445 7.77 -20.54 3.82
N VAL A 446 7.21 -20.63 2.62
CA VAL A 446 7.02 -21.91 1.92
C VAL A 446 8.38 -22.54 1.55
N ALA A 447 9.33 -21.75 1.06
CA ALA A 447 10.67 -22.25 0.73
C ALA A 447 11.39 -22.81 1.97
N MET A 448 11.32 -22.11 3.11
CA MET A 448 11.89 -22.60 4.38
C MET A 448 11.20 -23.87 4.89
N GLN A 449 9.88 -24.01 4.72
CA GLN A 449 9.18 -25.26 5.09
C GLN A 449 9.61 -26.45 4.22
N LYS A 450 9.78 -26.23 2.91
CA LYS A 450 10.32 -27.26 2.00
C LYS A 450 11.73 -27.69 2.43
N LEU A 451 12.58 -26.72 2.77
CA LEU A 451 13.92 -26.98 3.25
C LEU A 451 13.94 -27.81 4.55
N ARG A 452 13.09 -27.46 5.53
CA ARG A 452 12.94 -28.21 6.79
C ARG A 452 12.50 -29.66 6.58
N ARG A 453 11.75 -29.94 5.51
CA ARG A 453 11.34 -31.30 5.13
C ARG A 453 12.39 -32.06 4.30
N GLY A 454 13.55 -31.44 4.04
CA GLY A 454 14.61 -32.02 3.24
C GLY A 454 14.42 -31.89 1.74
N ASP A 455 13.38 -31.20 1.27
CA ASP A 455 13.12 -30.95 -0.15
C ASP A 455 13.92 -29.71 -0.62
N ALA A 456 15.25 -29.86 -0.63
CA ALA A 456 16.17 -28.78 -0.99
C ALA A 456 15.94 -28.31 -2.44
N LYS A 457 15.58 -29.21 -3.36
CA LYS A 457 15.36 -28.87 -4.76
C LYS A 457 14.15 -27.96 -4.93
N ALA A 458 13.01 -28.31 -4.35
CA ALA A 458 11.82 -27.45 -4.42
C ALA A 458 11.98 -26.12 -3.67
N ALA A 459 12.78 -26.10 -2.58
CA ALA A 459 13.12 -24.87 -1.87
C ALA A 459 13.97 -23.94 -2.75
N GLN A 460 14.98 -24.48 -3.45
CA GLN A 460 15.85 -23.73 -4.36
C GLN A 460 15.07 -23.18 -5.55
N GLU A 461 14.26 -24.01 -6.23
CA GLU A 461 13.45 -23.61 -7.37
C GLU A 461 12.50 -22.46 -7.00
N LEU A 462 11.83 -22.54 -5.86
CA LEU A 462 10.94 -21.50 -5.38
C LEU A 462 11.70 -20.21 -5.06
N SER A 463 12.85 -20.32 -4.38
CA SER A 463 13.70 -19.16 -4.04
C SER A 463 14.21 -18.47 -5.30
N THR A 464 14.70 -19.21 -6.29
CA THR A 464 15.18 -18.69 -7.58
C THR A 464 14.10 -17.90 -8.29
N LYS A 465 12.90 -18.47 -8.41
CA LYS A 465 11.76 -17.82 -9.07
C LYS A 465 11.48 -16.40 -8.55
N TYR A 466 11.59 -16.21 -7.24
CA TYR A 466 11.27 -14.92 -6.61
C TYR A 466 12.48 -13.99 -6.43
N LEU A 467 13.69 -14.53 -6.25
CA LEU A 467 14.92 -13.74 -6.17
C LEU A 467 15.25 -13.03 -7.48
N ASP A 468 15.01 -13.67 -8.62
CA ASP A 468 15.18 -13.06 -9.94
C ASP A 468 14.26 -11.85 -10.13
N SER A 469 13.09 -11.85 -9.48
CA SER A 469 12.12 -10.77 -9.58
C SER A 469 12.51 -9.52 -8.79
N ILE A 470 13.05 -9.66 -7.56
CA ILE A 470 13.38 -8.54 -6.64
C ILE A 470 14.63 -8.88 -5.84
N PRO A 471 15.83 -8.71 -6.39
CA PRO A 471 17.08 -8.97 -5.67
C PRO A 471 17.20 -8.11 -4.41
N GLY A 472 17.57 -8.73 -3.30
CA GLY A 472 17.86 -8.05 -2.04
C GLY A 472 16.65 -7.70 -1.17
N ALA A 473 15.42 -7.95 -1.63
CA ALA A 473 14.21 -7.61 -0.86
C ALA A 473 13.69 -8.74 0.05
N ALA A 474 14.30 -9.92 0.03
CA ALA A 474 13.74 -11.10 0.69
C ALA A 474 14.79 -11.97 1.37
N LEU A 475 15.27 -11.51 2.52
CA LEU A 475 16.27 -12.25 3.33
C LEU A 475 15.93 -13.75 3.49
N GLY A 476 14.66 -14.09 3.78
CA GLY A 476 14.25 -15.48 3.97
C GLY A 476 14.39 -16.33 2.70
N LEU A 477 14.21 -15.74 1.51
CA LEU A 477 14.44 -16.43 0.24
C LEU A 477 15.94 -16.60 -0.05
N GLU A 478 16.76 -15.58 0.26
CA GLU A 478 18.22 -15.67 0.13
C GLU A 478 18.78 -16.75 1.05
N ILE A 479 18.35 -16.78 2.31
CA ILE A 479 18.73 -17.83 3.26
C ILE A 479 18.30 -19.21 2.74
N SER A 480 17.05 -19.34 2.28
CA SER A 480 16.55 -20.60 1.73
C SER A 480 17.34 -21.05 0.50
N TYR A 481 17.69 -20.12 -0.40
CA TYR A 481 18.50 -20.42 -1.59
C TYR A 481 19.92 -20.86 -1.20
N ILE A 482 20.56 -20.15 -0.28
CA ILE A 482 21.91 -20.47 0.17
C ILE A 482 21.96 -21.89 0.78
N LEU A 483 21.05 -22.17 1.72
CA LEU A 483 21.03 -23.46 2.41
C LEU A 483 20.65 -24.60 1.47
N SER A 484 19.63 -24.40 0.60
CA SER A 484 19.23 -25.43 -0.37
C SER A 484 20.31 -25.73 -1.41
N SER A 485 20.99 -24.70 -1.93
CA SER A 485 22.10 -24.86 -2.87
C SER A 485 23.28 -25.62 -2.22
N ALA A 486 23.58 -25.33 -0.95
CA ALA A 486 24.60 -26.06 -0.20
C ALA A 486 24.24 -27.55 -0.02
N MET A 487 22.98 -27.83 0.34
CA MET A 487 22.47 -29.21 0.48
C MET A 487 22.50 -30.00 -0.84
N LEU A 488 22.33 -29.32 -1.98
CA LEU A 488 22.42 -29.91 -3.32
C LEU A 488 23.87 -30.04 -3.84
N GLY A 489 24.85 -29.57 -3.07
CA GLY A 489 26.26 -29.60 -3.46
C GLY A 489 26.69 -28.43 -4.35
N GLU A 490 25.81 -27.48 -4.62
CA GLU A 490 26.05 -26.29 -5.45
C GLU A 490 26.69 -25.16 -4.64
N LYS A 491 27.83 -25.46 -4.01
CA LYS A 491 28.48 -24.55 -3.03
C LYS A 491 28.87 -23.20 -3.62
N GLU A 492 29.21 -23.13 -4.90
CA GLU A 492 29.61 -21.87 -5.52
C GLU A 492 28.41 -20.92 -5.69
N ASN A 493 27.27 -21.43 -6.09
CA ASN A 493 26.01 -20.66 -6.16
C ASN A 493 25.64 -20.14 -4.78
N ALA A 494 25.72 -20.99 -3.76
CA ALA A 494 25.45 -20.61 -2.37
C ALA A 494 26.41 -19.50 -1.88
N ARG A 495 27.73 -19.63 -2.16
CA ARG A 495 28.74 -18.61 -1.80
C ARG A 495 28.50 -17.28 -2.50
N GLN A 496 28.10 -17.30 -3.75
CA GLN A 496 27.80 -16.07 -4.48
C GLN A 496 26.69 -15.27 -3.82
N VAL A 497 25.59 -15.91 -3.45
CA VAL A 497 24.46 -15.22 -2.77
C VAL A 497 24.84 -14.82 -1.34
N TRP A 498 25.60 -15.66 -0.63
CA TRP A 498 26.15 -15.34 0.69
C TRP A 498 27.04 -14.09 0.66
N ARG A 499 27.96 -13.99 -0.29
CA ARG A 499 28.82 -12.80 -0.48
C ARG A 499 27.99 -11.53 -0.67
N GLN A 500 26.97 -11.57 -1.51
CA GLN A 500 26.08 -10.43 -1.73
C GLN A 500 25.33 -10.03 -0.45
N LEU A 501 24.88 -11.00 0.33
CA LEU A 501 24.21 -10.76 1.60
C LEU A 501 25.16 -10.16 2.63
N ALA A 502 26.38 -10.70 2.76
CA ALA A 502 27.40 -10.19 3.69
C ALA A 502 27.81 -8.76 3.33
N GLU A 503 28.14 -8.48 2.07
CA GLU A 503 28.49 -7.13 1.57
C GLU A 503 27.38 -6.11 1.85
N ARG A 504 26.12 -6.48 1.56
CA ARG A 504 24.96 -5.62 1.84
C ARG A 504 24.78 -5.38 3.34
N SER A 505 25.15 -6.33 4.16
CA SER A 505 25.13 -6.23 5.63
C SER A 505 26.30 -5.43 6.20
N GLY A 506 27.31 -5.08 5.37
CA GLY A 506 28.50 -4.36 5.77
C GLY A 506 29.62 -5.25 6.33
N PHE A 507 29.59 -6.55 5.98
CA PHE A 507 30.56 -7.56 6.41
C PHE A 507 31.32 -8.15 5.21
N SER A 508 32.47 -8.79 5.48
CA SER A 508 33.16 -9.61 4.48
C SER A 508 32.46 -10.95 4.30
N GLU A 509 32.74 -11.63 3.18
CA GLU A 509 32.21 -12.97 2.89
C GLU A 509 32.68 -14.05 3.90
N THR A 510 33.77 -13.78 4.65
CA THR A 510 34.31 -14.67 5.67
C THR A 510 33.78 -14.36 7.08
N ALA A 511 32.82 -13.45 7.21
CA ALA A 511 32.24 -13.12 8.51
C ALA A 511 31.34 -14.28 9.02
N GLU A 512 31.31 -14.43 10.35
CA GLU A 512 30.43 -15.41 11.01
C GLU A 512 28.96 -15.13 10.65
N PRO A 513 28.16 -16.17 10.32
CA PRO A 513 26.76 -16.00 9.94
C PRO A 513 25.92 -15.23 10.96
N GLY A 514 26.17 -15.44 12.24
CA GLY A 514 25.49 -14.71 13.30
C GLY A 514 25.68 -13.21 13.26
N ALA A 515 26.87 -12.74 12.90
CA ALA A 515 27.14 -11.31 12.76
C ALA A 515 26.37 -10.72 11.55
N VAL A 516 26.37 -11.42 10.42
CA VAL A 516 25.68 -10.98 9.20
C VAL A 516 24.16 -11.02 9.36
N LEU A 517 23.64 -12.16 9.83
CA LEU A 517 22.20 -12.39 9.98
C LEU A 517 21.60 -11.61 11.15
N GLY A 518 22.35 -11.41 12.23
CA GLY A 518 21.92 -10.65 13.42
C GLY A 518 21.61 -9.19 13.12
N LYS A 519 22.11 -8.65 11.99
CA LYS A 519 21.71 -7.33 11.53
C LYS A 519 20.24 -7.24 11.08
N TRP A 520 19.65 -8.38 10.70
CA TRP A 520 18.33 -8.47 10.12
C TRP A 520 17.32 -9.24 10.99
N ILE A 521 17.84 -10.12 11.86
CA ILE A 521 17.05 -11.06 12.65
C ILE A 521 17.25 -10.71 14.11
N ALA A 522 16.22 -10.14 14.73
CA ALA A 522 16.22 -9.77 16.14
C ALA A 522 15.95 -10.96 17.08
N ASP A 523 15.29 -12.03 16.60
CA ASP A 523 14.99 -13.21 17.39
C ASP A 523 16.24 -14.06 17.63
N PRO A 524 16.74 -14.17 18.89
CA PRO A 524 17.98 -14.87 19.20
C PRO A 524 17.87 -16.39 19.00
N ASP A 525 16.67 -16.97 19.12
CA ASP A 525 16.47 -18.42 18.95
C ASP A 525 16.48 -18.80 17.46
N LEU A 526 15.83 -18.01 16.63
CA LEU A 526 15.88 -18.16 15.19
C LEU A 526 17.30 -17.95 14.67
N LEU A 527 18.00 -16.92 15.17
CA LEU A 527 19.37 -16.63 14.77
C LEU A 527 20.30 -17.81 15.08
N ARG A 528 20.24 -18.37 16.30
CA ARG A 528 21.05 -19.55 16.68
C ARG A 528 20.78 -20.78 15.81
N LYS A 529 19.50 -21.02 15.44
CA LYS A 529 19.15 -22.13 14.54
C LYS A 529 19.76 -21.94 13.16
N LEU A 530 19.63 -20.75 12.60
CA LEU A 530 20.21 -20.43 11.28
C LEU A 530 21.74 -20.49 11.30
N GLU A 531 22.39 -20.00 12.35
CA GLU A 531 23.86 -20.14 12.50
C GLU A 531 24.30 -21.61 12.45
N ALA A 532 23.56 -22.49 13.13
CA ALA A 532 23.86 -23.92 13.10
C ALA A 532 23.71 -24.50 11.68
N ASP A 533 22.65 -24.12 10.96
CA ASP A 533 22.40 -24.55 9.59
C ASP A 533 23.52 -24.07 8.63
N PHE A 534 23.95 -22.81 8.76
CA PHE A 534 25.05 -22.26 7.97
C PHE A 534 26.40 -22.93 8.28
N LYS A 535 26.68 -23.27 9.55
CA LYS A 535 27.88 -24.04 9.93
C LYS A 535 27.91 -25.42 9.28
N ILE A 536 26.75 -26.09 9.22
CA ILE A 536 26.63 -27.38 8.52
C ILE A 536 26.87 -27.22 7.01
N ALA A 537 26.38 -26.11 6.43
CA ALA A 537 26.56 -25.79 5.02
C ALA A 537 28.03 -25.50 4.63
N ALA A 538 28.87 -25.10 5.57
CA ALA A 538 30.32 -24.84 5.39
C ALA A 538 30.62 -23.90 4.20
N LEU A 539 30.05 -22.71 4.20
CA LEU A 539 30.09 -21.76 3.08
C LEU A 539 31.04 -20.57 3.28
N TYR A 540 31.53 -20.33 4.52
CA TYR A 540 32.33 -19.17 4.93
C TYR A 540 33.69 -19.59 5.53
#